data_f461e83193395ccc6a5fc2abe968cf5f
#
_entry.id   f461e83193395ccc6a5fc2abe968cf5f
#
_cell.length_a   1.000
_cell.length_b   1.000
_cell.length_c   1.000
_cell.angle_alpha   90.00
_cell.angle_beta   90.00
_cell.angle_gamma   90.00
#
_symmetry.space_group_name_H-M   'P 1'
#
loop_
_entity.id
_entity.type
_entity.pdbx_description
1 polymer ?
#
loop_
_entity_poly.entity_id
_entity_poly.type
_entity_poly.pdbx_seq_one_letter_code
_entity_poly.pdbx_strand_id
1 'polypeptide(L)'
;AEKYFRKYKKGKIDVNETRSKILSLEEGIKELEEQLEALESIDDPDLLAAAAADILDWVSPEKKRQGKKKKENTPPHIQFQNGEDLIYVGLNARGNRYVTFKCASPSDLWFHVHEIPGAHVILKTPGKGMSPRDDSIEIAASLAAWYSRAKNAAKVQVDYTEKKNVRSIPGSAVAHVTYTGPRTLLVSPGLWKEHPEAALSRRQEGSK
;
A
#
# COMPACT_ATOMS: atom_id res chain seq x y z
N ALA A 1 -11.02 -13.88 53.98
CA ALA A 1 -11.72 -14.31 52.72
C ALA A 1 -11.67 -13.20 51.68
N GLU A 2 -12.09 -11.96 51.92
CA GLU A 2 -12.14 -10.85 50.94
C GLU A 2 -10.79 -10.49 50.33
N LYS A 3 -9.71 -10.51 51.10
CA LYS A 3 -8.34 -10.20 50.61
C LYS A 3 -7.87 -11.21 49.55
N TYR A 4 -8.22 -12.48 49.72
CA TYR A 4 -7.94 -13.54 48.73
C TYR A 4 -8.81 -13.44 47.52
N PHE A 5 -10.07 -13.06 47.64
CA PHE A 5 -11.00 -12.86 46.57
C PHE A 5 -10.62 -11.65 45.69
N ARG A 6 -10.15 -10.54 46.28
CA ARG A 6 -9.57 -9.40 45.53
C ARG A 6 -8.29 -9.77 44.80
N LYS A 7 -7.42 -10.61 45.42
CA LYS A 7 -6.21 -11.11 44.74
C LYS A 7 -6.54 -12.03 43.59
N TYR A 8 -7.54 -12.90 43.77
CA TYR A 8 -8.05 -13.78 42.71
C TYR A 8 -8.67 -12.98 41.53
N LYS A 9 -9.49 -11.97 41.81
CA LYS A 9 -10.03 -11.08 40.78
C LYS A 9 -8.95 -10.31 40.05
N LYS A 10 -7.91 -9.83 40.71
CA LYS A 10 -6.77 -9.15 40.08
C LYS A 10 -5.88 -10.09 39.27
N GLY A 11 -5.82 -11.36 39.61
CA GLY A 11 -5.05 -12.38 38.89
C GLY A 11 -5.81 -13.08 37.80
N LYS A 12 -7.12 -12.80 37.65
CA LYS A 12 -7.92 -13.39 36.57
C LYS A 12 -7.60 -12.68 35.30
N ILE A 13 -6.74 -13.28 34.50
CA ILE A 13 -6.47 -12.81 33.12
C ILE A 13 -7.79 -12.89 32.36
N ASP A 14 -8.25 -11.78 31.85
CA ASP A 14 -9.38 -11.78 30.91
C ASP A 14 -8.90 -12.42 29.61
N VAL A 15 -9.28 -13.67 29.42
CA VAL A 15 -8.90 -14.46 28.24
C VAL A 15 -9.36 -13.80 26.95
N ASN A 16 -10.52 -13.13 26.98
CA ASN A 16 -11.04 -12.45 25.80
C ASN A 16 -10.25 -11.18 25.49
N GLU A 17 -9.91 -10.39 26.51
CA GLU A 17 -9.04 -9.21 26.37
C GLU A 17 -7.64 -9.61 25.87
N THR A 18 -7.08 -10.69 26.45
CA THR A 18 -5.77 -11.22 26.03
C THR A 18 -5.81 -11.72 24.59
N ARG A 19 -6.87 -12.43 24.20
CA ARG A 19 -7.06 -12.92 22.83
C ARG A 19 -7.21 -11.77 21.84
N SER A 20 -8.00 -10.75 22.17
CA SER A 20 -8.13 -9.54 21.35
C SER A 20 -6.81 -8.83 21.15
N LYS A 21 -5.98 -8.77 22.22
CA LYS A 21 -4.66 -8.14 22.17
C LYS A 21 -3.66 -8.96 21.34
N ILE A 22 -3.72 -10.29 21.40
CA ILE A 22 -2.92 -11.17 20.53
C ILE A 22 -3.27 -10.92 19.07
N LEU A 23 -4.55 -10.95 18.70
CA LEU A 23 -5.00 -10.69 17.32
C LEU A 23 -4.54 -9.32 16.81
N SER A 24 -4.64 -8.28 17.64
CA SER A 24 -4.18 -6.94 17.28
C SER A 24 -2.65 -6.88 17.10
N LEU A 25 -1.88 -7.64 17.86
CA LEU A 25 -0.43 -7.74 17.69
C LEU A 25 -0.05 -8.52 16.43
N GLU A 26 -0.74 -9.61 16.15
CA GLU A 26 -0.55 -10.39 14.92
C GLU A 26 -0.84 -9.56 13.67
N GLU A 27 -1.92 -8.76 13.69
CA GLU A 27 -2.22 -7.79 12.62
C GLU A 27 -1.11 -6.74 12.50
N GLY A 28 -0.60 -6.21 13.62
CA GLY A 28 0.49 -5.24 13.62
C GLY A 28 1.82 -5.81 13.09
N ILE A 29 2.13 -7.07 13.42
CA ILE A 29 3.31 -7.76 12.88
C ILE A 29 3.17 -7.90 11.36
N LYS A 30 2.03 -8.37 10.89
CA LYS A 30 1.77 -8.52 9.45
C LYS A 30 1.90 -7.18 8.70
N GLU A 31 1.39 -6.09 9.27
CA GLU A 31 1.54 -4.75 8.71
C GLU A 31 3.01 -4.33 8.59
N LEU A 32 3.82 -4.60 9.64
CA LEU A 32 5.24 -4.29 9.63
C LEU A 32 6.02 -5.14 8.62
N GLU A 33 5.68 -6.40 8.47
CA GLU A 33 6.25 -7.28 7.46
C GLU A 33 5.94 -6.79 6.04
N GLU A 34 4.70 -6.38 5.77
CA GLU A 34 4.30 -5.78 4.49
C GLU A 34 5.06 -4.49 4.20
N GLN A 35 5.30 -3.66 5.21
CA GLN A 35 6.08 -2.43 5.08
C GLN A 35 7.55 -2.71 4.81
N LEU A 36 8.13 -3.70 5.48
CA LEU A 36 9.52 -4.12 5.27
C LEU A 36 9.74 -4.59 3.84
N GLU A 37 8.85 -5.41 3.32
CA GLU A 37 8.91 -5.91 1.95
C GLU A 37 8.75 -4.81 0.91
N ALA A 38 7.84 -3.87 1.17
CA ALA A 38 7.71 -2.72 0.29
C ALA A 38 9.03 -1.94 0.21
N LEU A 39 9.76 -1.80 1.32
CA LEU A 39 11.09 -1.17 1.33
C LEU A 39 12.13 -2.00 0.58
N GLU A 40 12.16 -3.30 0.77
CA GLU A 40 13.10 -4.21 0.09
C GLU A 40 12.91 -4.25 -1.44
N SER A 41 11.71 -3.90 -1.91
CA SER A 41 11.41 -3.83 -3.35
C SER A 41 11.89 -2.53 -4.02
N ILE A 42 12.32 -1.53 -3.24
CA ILE A 42 12.74 -0.21 -3.75
C ILE A 42 14.25 -0.23 -4.02
N ASP A 43 14.64 -0.18 -5.29
CA ASP A 43 16.04 -0.12 -5.71
C ASP A 43 16.62 1.33 -5.72
N ASP A 44 15.75 2.34 -5.75
CA ASP A 44 16.15 3.76 -5.79
C ASP A 44 16.41 4.29 -4.37
N PRO A 45 17.65 4.75 -4.05
CA PRO A 45 18.00 5.19 -2.70
C PRO A 45 17.16 6.38 -2.19
N ASP A 46 16.77 7.30 -3.07
CA ASP A 46 16.00 8.49 -2.68
C ASP A 46 14.55 8.11 -2.35
N LEU A 47 13.97 7.19 -3.14
CA LEU A 47 12.64 6.65 -2.86
C LEU A 47 12.64 5.78 -1.60
N LEU A 48 13.69 4.98 -1.40
CA LEU A 48 13.88 4.19 -0.19
C LEU A 48 13.96 5.08 1.05
N ALA A 49 14.77 6.15 0.99
CA ALA A 49 14.89 7.11 2.09
C ALA A 49 13.56 7.79 2.41
N ALA A 50 12.78 8.18 1.40
CA ALA A 50 11.46 8.79 1.58
C ALA A 50 10.46 7.81 2.22
N ALA A 51 10.43 6.57 1.77
CA ALA A 51 9.55 5.54 2.31
C ALA A 51 9.93 5.16 3.75
N ALA A 52 11.24 5.02 4.04
CA ALA A 52 11.77 4.70 5.35
C ALA A 52 11.52 5.83 6.37
N ALA A 53 11.66 7.09 5.97
CA ALA A 53 11.42 8.25 6.85
C ALA A 53 10.01 8.26 7.43
N ASP A 54 9.03 7.83 6.65
CA ASP A 54 7.63 7.75 7.06
C ASP A 54 7.40 6.65 8.12
N ILE A 55 8.08 5.51 7.97
CA ILE A 55 8.04 4.40 8.94
C ILE A 55 8.75 4.79 10.23
N LEU A 56 9.93 5.41 10.15
CA LEU A 56 10.69 5.87 11.32
C LEU A 56 9.93 6.89 12.15
N ASP A 57 9.17 7.77 11.51
CA ASP A 57 8.32 8.76 12.19
C ASP A 57 7.14 8.09 12.94
N TRP A 58 6.69 6.94 12.45
CA TRP A 58 5.65 6.13 13.11
C TRP A 58 6.20 5.34 14.30
N VAL A 59 7.39 4.73 14.17
CA VAL A 59 8.03 3.91 15.22
C VAL A 59 8.63 4.75 16.34
N SER A 60 8.97 6.03 16.12
CA SER A 60 9.61 6.91 17.11
C SER A 60 8.65 7.97 17.67
N PRO A 61 7.74 7.61 18.59
CA PRO A 61 6.73 8.54 19.11
C PRO A 61 7.31 9.68 19.99
N GLU A 62 8.57 9.59 20.41
CA GLU A 62 9.19 10.56 21.33
C GLU A 62 9.44 11.94 20.70
N LYS A 63 9.49 12.06 19.37
CA LYS A 63 9.69 13.33 18.69
C LYS A 63 8.43 14.20 18.56
N LYS A 64 7.26 13.74 19.01
CA LYS A 64 5.98 14.48 18.86
C LYS A 64 5.80 15.67 19.79
N ARG A 65 6.75 16.01 20.66
CA ARG A 65 6.61 17.08 21.69
C ARG A 65 7.14 18.45 21.33
N GLN A 66 7.69 18.69 20.16
CA GLN A 66 8.08 20.04 19.76
C GLN A 66 7.22 20.50 18.58
N GLY A 67 6.37 21.50 18.88
CA GLY A 67 5.35 22.06 18.01
C GLY A 67 5.85 22.79 16.76
N LYS A 68 6.50 22.09 15.84
CA LYS A 68 6.61 22.54 14.46
C LYS A 68 5.41 22.00 13.69
N LYS A 69 4.60 22.90 13.11
CA LYS A 69 3.60 22.54 12.11
C LYS A 69 4.28 21.63 11.08
N LYS A 70 3.97 20.32 11.14
CA LYS A 70 4.46 19.34 10.18
C LYS A 70 3.97 19.80 8.80
N LYS A 71 4.87 20.08 7.86
CA LYS A 71 4.49 20.12 6.44
C LYS A 71 3.78 18.79 6.19
N GLU A 72 2.57 18.82 5.68
CA GLU A 72 1.88 17.60 5.22
C GLU A 72 2.74 17.03 4.07
N ASN A 73 3.67 16.15 4.43
CA ASN A 73 4.41 15.41 3.42
C ASN A 73 3.43 14.44 2.77
N THR A 74 3.26 14.58 1.46
CA THR A 74 2.49 13.63 0.65
C THR A 74 3.01 12.21 0.90
N PRO A 75 2.14 11.25 1.25
CA PRO A 75 2.58 9.88 1.53
C PRO A 75 3.41 9.28 0.39
N PRO A 76 4.41 8.44 0.67
CA PRO A 76 5.34 7.91 -0.31
C PRO A 76 4.63 7.17 -1.43
N HIS A 77 4.76 7.67 -2.64
CA HIS A 77 4.24 7.05 -3.85
C HIS A 77 5.06 7.52 -5.06
N ILE A 78 4.99 6.78 -6.13
CA ILE A 78 5.59 7.14 -7.42
C ILE A 78 4.51 7.21 -8.49
N GLN A 79 4.79 7.97 -9.52
CA GLN A 79 3.91 8.18 -10.65
C GLN A 79 4.63 7.78 -11.93
N PHE A 80 3.97 6.97 -12.74
CA PHE A 80 4.39 6.62 -14.10
C PHE A 80 3.41 7.20 -15.10
N GLN A 81 3.88 7.46 -16.29
CA GLN A 81 3.06 7.91 -17.39
C GLN A 81 3.33 7.03 -18.62
N ASN A 82 2.27 6.51 -19.24
CA ASN A 82 2.34 5.78 -20.50
C ASN A 82 1.40 6.45 -21.50
N GLY A 83 1.95 7.28 -22.41
CA GLY A 83 1.15 8.15 -23.25
C GLY A 83 0.31 9.11 -22.41
N GLU A 84 -1.01 9.03 -22.53
CA GLU A 84 -1.96 9.85 -21.74
C GLU A 84 -2.36 9.16 -20.41
N ASP A 85 -2.05 7.87 -20.26
CA ASP A 85 -2.40 7.10 -19.07
C ASP A 85 -1.44 7.39 -17.93
N LEU A 86 -2.00 7.56 -16.73
CA LEU A 86 -1.28 7.90 -15.52
C LEU A 86 -1.41 6.77 -14.51
N ILE A 87 -0.28 6.28 -13.99
CA ILE A 87 -0.21 5.15 -13.06
C ILE A 87 0.42 5.63 -11.74
N TYR A 88 -0.25 5.38 -10.63
CA TYR A 88 0.28 5.64 -9.28
C TYR A 88 0.61 4.33 -8.57
N VAL A 89 1.76 4.28 -7.89
CA VAL A 89 2.20 3.13 -7.10
C VAL A 89 2.46 3.59 -5.67
N GLY A 90 1.78 3.00 -4.69
CA GLY A 90 2.08 3.24 -3.27
C GLY A 90 3.32 2.47 -2.84
N LEU A 91 4.20 3.11 -2.08
CA LEU A 91 5.49 2.53 -1.68
C LEU A 91 5.49 1.95 -0.25
N ASN A 92 4.45 2.22 0.52
CA ASN A 92 4.21 1.66 1.84
C ASN A 92 2.72 1.72 2.19
N ALA A 93 2.32 1.27 3.37
CA ALA A 93 0.92 1.23 3.78
C ALA A 93 0.23 2.61 3.68
N ARG A 94 0.91 3.71 4.06
CA ARG A 94 0.35 5.07 3.93
C ARG A 94 0.25 5.49 2.46
N GLY A 95 1.26 5.18 1.66
CA GLY A 95 1.25 5.39 0.21
C GLY A 95 0.15 4.59 -0.48
N ASN A 96 -0.01 3.31 -0.14
CA ASN A 96 -1.08 2.43 -0.64
C ASN A 96 -2.47 3.02 -0.35
N ARG A 97 -2.68 3.45 0.91
CA ARG A 97 -3.93 4.12 1.29
C ARG A 97 -4.15 5.43 0.53
N TYR A 98 -3.09 6.23 0.38
CA TYR A 98 -3.14 7.51 -0.32
C TYR A 98 -3.52 7.34 -1.79
N VAL A 99 -2.82 6.49 -2.53
CA VAL A 99 -3.11 6.28 -3.96
C VAL A 99 -4.52 5.70 -4.16
N THR A 100 -4.96 4.79 -3.29
CA THR A 100 -6.26 4.13 -3.39
C THR A 100 -7.43 5.07 -3.04
N PHE A 101 -7.32 5.87 -1.97
CA PHE A 101 -8.47 6.59 -1.43
C PHE A 101 -8.42 8.11 -1.63
N LYS A 102 -7.25 8.67 -2.05
CA LYS A 102 -7.09 10.10 -2.31
C LYS A 102 -6.83 10.42 -3.77
N CYS A 103 -5.97 9.63 -4.46
CA CYS A 103 -5.66 9.85 -5.87
C CYS A 103 -6.68 9.23 -6.82
N ALA A 104 -7.21 8.06 -6.46
CA ALA A 104 -8.09 7.30 -7.36
C ALA A 104 -9.54 7.83 -7.38
N SER A 105 -10.09 7.92 -8.58
CA SER A 105 -11.52 8.13 -8.86
C SER A 105 -12.26 6.78 -8.89
N PRO A 106 -13.59 6.74 -8.71
CA PRO A 106 -14.35 5.49 -8.66
C PRO A 106 -14.21 4.56 -9.89
N SER A 107 -13.97 5.14 -11.07
CA SER A 107 -13.79 4.41 -12.34
C SER A 107 -12.37 4.00 -12.63
N ASP A 108 -11.37 4.49 -11.87
CA ASP A 108 -9.99 4.11 -12.07
C ASP A 108 -9.77 2.64 -11.73
N LEU A 109 -8.78 2.00 -12.36
CA LEU A 109 -8.45 0.62 -12.07
C LEU A 109 -7.46 0.54 -10.91
N TRP A 110 -7.76 -0.32 -9.97
CA TRP A 110 -6.92 -0.67 -8.85
C TRP A 110 -6.34 -2.06 -9.07
N PHE A 111 -5.04 -2.23 -8.80
CA PHE A 111 -4.30 -3.49 -8.97
C PHE A 111 -3.60 -3.86 -7.67
N HIS A 112 -3.51 -5.17 -7.41
CA HIS A 112 -2.75 -5.75 -6.32
C HIS A 112 -2.38 -7.20 -6.65
N VAL A 113 -1.25 -7.67 -6.16
CA VAL A 113 -0.84 -9.06 -6.32
C VAL A 113 -1.82 -9.96 -5.56
N HIS A 114 -2.23 -11.06 -6.21
CA HIS A 114 -3.17 -12.00 -5.63
C HIS A 114 -2.60 -12.68 -4.38
N GLU A 115 -3.27 -12.53 -3.24
CA GLU A 115 -2.93 -13.16 -1.95
C GLU A 115 -1.48 -12.93 -1.43
N ILE A 116 -0.72 -12.02 -2.03
CA ILE A 116 0.64 -11.70 -1.61
C ILE A 116 0.70 -10.23 -1.20
N PRO A 117 1.38 -9.87 -0.09
CA PRO A 117 1.62 -8.48 0.26
C PRO A 117 2.34 -7.71 -0.85
N GLY A 118 1.92 -6.46 -1.07
CA GLY A 118 2.51 -5.65 -2.15
C GLY A 118 1.93 -4.24 -2.25
N ALA A 119 2.36 -3.54 -3.29
CA ALA A 119 1.90 -2.20 -3.59
C ALA A 119 0.46 -2.19 -4.11
N HIS A 120 -0.29 -1.16 -3.74
CA HIS A 120 -1.50 -0.77 -4.46
C HIS A 120 -1.08 0.07 -5.66
N VAL A 121 -1.56 -0.31 -6.83
CA VAL A 121 -1.33 0.44 -8.07
C VAL A 121 -2.66 0.96 -8.60
N ILE A 122 -2.68 2.21 -9.03
CA ILE A 122 -3.87 2.86 -9.60
C ILE A 122 -3.55 3.29 -11.02
N LEU A 123 -4.30 2.79 -11.98
CA LEU A 123 -4.30 3.28 -13.35
C LEU A 123 -5.48 4.23 -13.54
N LYS A 124 -5.18 5.48 -13.85
CA LYS A 124 -6.20 6.50 -14.10
C LYS A 124 -6.91 6.22 -15.41
N THR A 125 -8.24 6.27 -15.39
CA THR A 125 -9.02 6.21 -16.62
C THR A 125 -9.04 7.59 -17.29
N PRO A 126 -8.85 7.68 -18.63
CA PRO A 126 -8.73 8.95 -19.33
C PRO A 126 -10.00 9.82 -19.35
N GLY A 127 -11.12 9.31 -18.84
CA GLY A 127 -12.39 10.03 -18.74
C GLY A 127 -13.62 9.13 -18.77
N LYS A 128 -14.82 9.70 -18.64
CA LYS A 128 -16.06 8.94 -18.71
C LYS A 128 -16.22 8.27 -20.09
N GLY A 129 -16.35 6.93 -20.08
CA GLY A 129 -16.58 6.13 -21.29
C GLY A 129 -15.35 5.78 -22.10
N MET A 130 -14.16 6.20 -21.65
CA MET A 130 -12.88 5.77 -22.23
C MET A 130 -12.28 4.66 -21.37
N SER A 131 -11.75 3.63 -22.01
CA SER A 131 -10.97 2.58 -21.34
C SER A 131 -9.48 2.94 -21.41
N PRO A 132 -8.68 2.61 -20.37
CA PRO A 132 -7.23 2.68 -20.49
C PRO A 132 -6.74 1.77 -21.61
N ARG A 133 -5.56 2.05 -22.12
CA ARG A 133 -4.89 1.22 -23.12
C ARG A 133 -4.57 -0.16 -22.53
N ASP A 134 -4.62 -1.21 -23.35
CA ASP A 134 -4.34 -2.58 -22.89
C ASP A 134 -2.91 -2.72 -22.40
N ASP A 135 -1.92 -2.07 -23.04
CA ASP A 135 -0.53 -2.04 -22.60
C ASP A 135 -0.36 -1.31 -21.25
N SER A 136 -1.12 -0.27 -20.97
CA SER A 136 -1.13 0.42 -19.67
C SER A 136 -1.69 -0.48 -18.55
N ILE A 137 -2.65 -1.34 -18.87
CA ILE A 137 -3.16 -2.33 -17.90
C ILE A 137 -2.07 -3.36 -17.56
N GLU A 138 -1.34 -3.86 -18.57
CA GLU A 138 -0.24 -4.80 -18.36
C GLU A 138 0.92 -4.16 -17.59
N ILE A 139 1.28 -2.90 -17.91
CA ILE A 139 2.30 -2.13 -17.20
C ILE A 139 1.89 -1.95 -15.72
N ALA A 140 0.64 -1.55 -15.44
CA ALA A 140 0.16 -1.36 -14.08
C ALA A 140 0.17 -2.66 -13.28
N ALA A 141 -0.22 -3.78 -13.89
CA ALA A 141 -0.13 -5.10 -13.28
C ALA A 141 1.33 -5.52 -13.03
N SER A 142 2.23 -5.27 -13.99
CA SER A 142 3.67 -5.54 -13.84
C SER A 142 4.29 -4.72 -12.70
N LEU A 143 3.90 -3.44 -12.55
CA LEU A 143 4.32 -2.61 -11.43
C LEU A 143 3.81 -3.14 -10.08
N ALA A 144 2.57 -3.61 -9.99
CA ALA A 144 2.07 -4.23 -8.78
C ALA A 144 2.88 -5.50 -8.42
N ALA A 145 3.23 -6.31 -9.41
CA ALA A 145 4.08 -7.48 -9.23
C ALA A 145 5.52 -7.11 -8.84
N TRP A 146 6.09 -6.05 -9.44
CA TRP A 146 7.44 -5.57 -9.15
C TRP A 146 7.59 -5.06 -7.71
N TYR A 147 6.60 -4.30 -7.23
CA TYR A 147 6.57 -3.77 -5.87
C TYR A 147 5.85 -4.72 -4.89
N SER A 148 6.14 -6.02 -5.01
CA SER A 148 5.63 -7.07 -4.12
C SER A 148 6.70 -8.10 -3.78
N ARG A 149 6.41 -8.98 -2.83
CA ARG A 149 7.26 -10.14 -2.48
C ARG A 149 7.55 -11.05 -3.68
N ALA A 150 6.71 -11.05 -4.69
CA ALA A 150 6.87 -11.86 -5.89
C ALA A 150 7.74 -11.23 -6.98
N LYS A 151 8.47 -10.14 -6.71
CA LYS A 151 9.34 -9.39 -7.65
C LYS A 151 10.26 -10.28 -8.49
N ASN A 152 10.80 -11.34 -7.90
CA ASN A 152 11.76 -12.23 -8.55
C ASN A 152 11.12 -13.48 -9.19
N ALA A 153 9.80 -13.60 -9.17
CA ALA A 153 9.10 -14.69 -9.82
C ALA A 153 9.04 -14.49 -11.35
N ALA A 154 9.01 -15.59 -12.11
CA ALA A 154 8.90 -15.50 -13.56
C ALA A 154 7.58 -14.88 -14.01
N LYS A 155 6.48 -15.27 -13.35
CA LYS A 155 5.13 -14.73 -13.57
C LYS A 155 4.37 -14.66 -12.26
N VAL A 156 3.52 -13.65 -12.12
CA VAL A 156 2.74 -13.33 -10.92
C VAL A 156 1.29 -13.08 -11.31
N GLN A 157 0.37 -13.62 -10.52
CA GLN A 157 -1.05 -13.31 -10.63
C GLN A 157 -1.32 -11.95 -9.97
N VAL A 158 -1.93 -11.05 -10.72
CA VAL A 158 -2.32 -9.72 -10.26
C VAL A 158 -3.80 -9.54 -10.46
N ASP A 159 -4.50 -9.25 -9.38
CA ASP A 159 -5.91 -8.91 -9.41
C ASP A 159 -6.08 -7.43 -9.72
N TYR A 160 -7.09 -7.12 -10.53
CA TYR A 160 -7.49 -5.74 -10.77
C TYR A 160 -9.01 -5.60 -10.86
N THR A 161 -9.48 -4.45 -10.39
CA THR A 161 -10.90 -4.11 -10.42
C THR A 161 -11.07 -2.59 -10.44
N GLU A 162 -12.29 -2.10 -10.72
CA GLU A 162 -12.54 -0.68 -10.56
C GLU A 162 -12.44 -0.26 -9.08
N LYS A 163 -11.87 0.90 -8.81
CA LYS A 163 -11.67 1.42 -7.43
C LYS A 163 -12.98 1.47 -6.63
N LYS A 164 -14.12 1.69 -7.24
CA LYS A 164 -15.43 1.67 -6.55
C LYS A 164 -15.72 0.36 -5.80
N ASN A 165 -15.11 -0.74 -6.25
CA ASN A 165 -15.23 -2.07 -5.67
C ASN A 165 -14.25 -2.31 -4.52
N VAL A 166 -13.33 -1.37 -4.23
CA VAL A 166 -12.32 -1.47 -3.18
C VAL A 166 -12.74 -0.66 -1.96
N ARG A 167 -12.76 -1.30 -0.80
CA ARG A 167 -13.18 -0.71 0.48
C ARG A 167 -12.13 -0.96 1.56
N SER A 168 -11.92 0.02 2.43
CA SER A 168 -11.08 -0.19 3.63
C SER A 168 -11.80 -1.07 4.64
N ILE A 169 -11.04 -1.90 5.34
CA ILE A 169 -11.56 -2.74 6.44
C ILE A 169 -11.51 -1.91 7.72
N PRO A 170 -12.66 -1.61 8.38
CA PRO A 170 -12.68 -0.86 9.62
C PRO A 170 -11.92 -1.59 10.74
N GLY A 171 -11.05 -0.88 11.47
CA GLY A 171 -10.29 -1.44 12.58
C GLY A 171 -9.10 -2.31 12.20
N SER A 172 -8.86 -2.51 10.92
CA SER A 172 -7.69 -3.22 10.41
C SER A 172 -6.53 -2.27 10.10
N ALA A 173 -5.38 -2.84 9.72
CA ALA A 173 -4.17 -2.10 9.35
C ALA A 173 -4.42 -1.03 8.28
N VAL A 174 -3.54 -0.02 8.22
CA VAL A 174 -3.76 1.24 7.48
C VAL A 174 -4.12 1.06 6.01
N ALA A 175 -3.57 0.03 5.34
CA ALA A 175 -3.77 -0.22 3.91
C ALA A 175 -4.66 -1.43 3.61
N HIS A 176 -5.12 -2.16 4.63
CA HIS A 176 -5.94 -3.35 4.39
C HIS A 176 -7.27 -2.99 3.71
N VAL A 177 -7.55 -3.68 2.64
CA VAL A 177 -8.74 -3.49 1.82
C VAL A 177 -9.43 -4.82 1.55
N THR A 178 -10.73 -4.76 1.32
CA THR A 178 -11.49 -5.81 0.67
C THR A 178 -11.93 -5.31 -0.70
N TYR A 179 -12.02 -6.20 -1.67
CA TYR A 179 -12.46 -5.86 -3.01
C TYR A 179 -13.35 -6.96 -3.60
N THR A 180 -14.14 -6.62 -4.58
CA THR A 180 -15.11 -7.53 -5.22
C THR A 180 -14.96 -7.51 -6.73
N GLY A 181 -15.33 -8.64 -7.38
CA GLY A 181 -15.35 -8.77 -8.84
C GLY A 181 -14.01 -8.55 -9.52
N PRO A 182 -12.88 -9.07 -9.00
CA PRO A 182 -11.60 -8.89 -9.64
C PRO A 182 -11.53 -9.66 -10.97
N ARG A 183 -10.72 -9.12 -11.89
CA ARG A 183 -10.12 -9.84 -12.99
C ARG A 183 -8.68 -10.12 -12.62
N THR A 184 -8.12 -11.23 -13.07
CA THR A 184 -6.73 -11.62 -12.77
C THR A 184 -5.91 -11.68 -14.05
N LEU A 185 -4.73 -11.06 -14.02
CA LEU A 185 -3.72 -11.13 -15.07
C LEU A 185 -2.51 -11.90 -14.58
N LEU A 186 -1.89 -12.67 -15.46
CA LEU A 186 -0.61 -13.33 -15.21
C LEU A 186 0.49 -12.56 -15.93
N VAL A 187 1.32 -11.82 -15.17
CA VAL A 187 2.31 -10.90 -15.72
C VAL A 187 3.72 -11.21 -15.23
N SER A 188 4.73 -10.79 -16.01
CA SER A 188 6.13 -10.75 -15.55
C SER A 188 6.36 -9.45 -14.75
N PRO A 189 6.98 -9.52 -13.56
CA PRO A 189 7.29 -8.32 -12.78
C PRO A 189 8.19 -7.31 -13.51
N GLY A 190 9.02 -7.76 -14.44
CA GLY A 190 9.94 -6.91 -15.21
C GLY A 190 9.38 -6.26 -16.47
N LEU A 191 8.15 -6.61 -16.88
CA LEU A 191 7.55 -6.17 -18.15
C LEU A 191 7.53 -4.65 -18.32
N TRP A 192 7.22 -3.90 -17.27
CA TRP A 192 7.18 -2.42 -17.32
C TRP A 192 8.50 -1.78 -17.76
N LYS A 193 9.65 -2.46 -17.58
CA LYS A 193 10.98 -1.97 -18.01
C LYS A 193 11.20 -2.06 -19.52
N GLU A 194 10.41 -2.87 -20.21
CA GLU A 194 10.45 -3.05 -21.67
C GLU A 194 9.71 -1.93 -22.41
N HIS A 195 8.97 -1.10 -21.68
CA HIS A 195 8.24 0.05 -22.20
C HIS A 195 9.02 1.35 -21.91
N PRO A 196 9.92 1.80 -22.81
CA PRO A 196 10.77 2.98 -22.59
C PRO A 196 9.99 4.29 -22.53
N GLU A 197 8.75 4.30 -23.00
CA GLU A 197 7.83 5.45 -22.90
C GLU A 197 7.17 5.59 -21.53
N ALA A 198 7.21 4.58 -20.69
CA ALA A 198 6.77 4.66 -19.31
C ALA A 198 7.82 5.43 -18.46
N ALA A 199 8.00 6.70 -18.77
CA ALA A 199 8.91 7.57 -18.08
C ALA A 199 8.45 7.77 -16.64
N LEU A 200 9.31 7.47 -15.68
CA LEU A 200 9.20 7.90 -14.29
C LEU A 200 9.17 9.43 -14.28
N SER A 201 7.99 10.04 -14.30
CA SER A 201 7.89 11.46 -14.01
C SER A 201 7.96 11.64 -12.50
N ARG A 202 9.18 11.88 -11.98
CA ARG A 202 9.38 12.39 -10.62
C ARG A 202 8.75 13.78 -10.53
N ARG A 203 7.49 13.91 -10.19
CA ARG A 203 6.99 15.14 -9.64
C ARG A 203 7.46 15.22 -8.19
N GLN A 204 8.60 15.89 -7.98
CA GLN A 204 8.84 16.58 -6.73
C GLN A 204 7.81 17.73 -6.64
N GLU A 205 6.68 17.49 -5.99
CA GLU A 205 5.83 18.57 -5.51
C GLU A 205 6.52 19.18 -4.31
N GLY A 206 7.31 20.24 -4.55
CA GLY A 206 8.02 20.91 -3.47
C GLY A 206 8.91 22.05 -3.91
N SER A 207 8.43 22.92 -4.80
CA SER A 207 9.03 24.25 -4.98
C SER A 207 7.95 25.24 -5.39
N LYS A 208 7.32 25.84 -4.39
CA LYS A 208 6.85 27.21 -4.36
C LYS A 208 6.64 27.65 -2.91
#